data_b6a48f02edeb6c79863e4fc7afa6ee9c
#
_entry.id   b6a48f02edeb6c79863e4fc7afa6ee9c
#
_cell.length_a   1.000
_cell.length_b   1.000
_cell.length_c   1.000
_cell.angle_alpha   90.00
_cell.angle_beta   90.00
_cell.angle_gamma   90.00
#
_symmetry.space_group_name_H-M   'P 1'
#
loop_
_entity.id
_entity.type
_entity.pdbx_description
1 polymer ?
#
loop_
_entity_poly.entity_id
_entity_poly.type
_entity_poly.pdbx_seq_one_letter_code
_entity_poly.pdbx_strand_id
1 'polypeptide(L)'
;MSLFSSSPVQARLTLRVLAHLLRYPDAAFRAHTAEMQQALRTEAALPAARLAELDALLRHLGTQPALEIESEYVELFDRGRRTALHLFEHVHGDSRDRGPAMIDLIQTYEKAGLLLDPAKVGGELPDYLPVVLEFISTLPAAQMRDFIGEIAHILNAVHTALVKRQSLYAHVVGAALEIGRQDIETVAVVADEDLDESWAEPEAFAGCSSKGQQSPDQPQPIQIVRRTASTPQRGASA
;
A
#
# COMPACT_ATOMS: atom_id res chain seq x y z
N MET A 1 6.51 -44.35 0.59
CA MET A 1 5.16 -43.72 0.76
C MET A 1 5.14 -43.14 2.17
N SER A 2 5.15 -41.79 2.27
CA SER A 2 5.11 -41.11 3.58
C SER A 2 3.71 -41.23 4.16
N LEU A 3 3.57 -41.85 5.31
CA LEU A 3 2.31 -42.02 6.05
C LEU A 3 1.83 -40.72 6.72
N PHE A 4 2.61 -39.64 6.63
CA PHE A 4 2.30 -38.33 7.20
C PHE A 4 2.36 -37.26 6.12
N SER A 5 1.45 -37.35 5.12
CA SER A 5 1.15 -36.21 4.27
C SER A 5 0.31 -35.25 5.11
N SER A 6 0.94 -34.24 5.69
CA SER A 6 0.20 -33.13 6.29
C SER A 6 -0.66 -32.49 5.19
N SER A 7 -1.96 -32.53 5.35
CA SER A 7 -2.88 -31.76 4.51
C SER A 7 -2.38 -30.31 4.46
N PRO A 8 -2.39 -29.66 3.30
CA PRO A 8 -1.97 -28.26 3.24
C PRO A 8 -2.83 -27.46 4.21
N VAL A 9 -2.19 -26.80 5.18
CA VAL A 9 -2.86 -25.94 6.14
C VAL A 9 -3.64 -24.91 5.35
N GLN A 10 -4.97 -24.94 5.50
CA GLN A 10 -5.86 -23.96 4.91
C GLN A 10 -5.90 -22.77 5.87
N ALA A 11 -5.17 -21.70 5.57
CA ALA A 11 -5.11 -20.49 6.40
C ALA A 11 -6.23 -19.49 6.05
N ARG A 12 -7.42 -19.99 5.70
CA ARG A 12 -8.55 -19.16 5.22
C ARG A 12 -9.09 -18.23 6.28
N LEU A 13 -9.36 -18.76 7.46
CA LEU A 13 -9.88 -17.97 8.58
C LEU A 13 -8.81 -17.00 9.07
N THR A 14 -7.57 -17.46 9.16
CA THR A 14 -6.44 -16.63 9.58
C THR A 14 -6.27 -15.44 8.63
N LEU A 15 -6.24 -15.64 7.32
CA LEU A 15 -6.13 -14.55 6.34
C LEU A 15 -7.28 -13.55 6.44
N ARG A 16 -8.52 -14.02 6.67
CA ARG A 16 -9.67 -13.14 6.88
C ARG A 16 -9.54 -12.34 8.17
N VAL A 17 -9.01 -12.93 9.23
CA VAL A 17 -8.72 -12.21 10.48
C VAL A 17 -7.62 -11.16 10.24
N LEU A 18 -6.53 -11.52 9.51
CA LEU A 18 -5.49 -10.56 9.16
C LEU A 18 -6.04 -9.39 8.32
N ALA A 19 -6.91 -9.70 7.35
CA ALA A 19 -7.62 -8.67 6.58
C ALA A 19 -8.44 -7.74 7.49
N HIS A 20 -9.17 -8.31 8.44
CA HIS A 20 -9.97 -7.55 9.39
C HIS A 20 -9.09 -6.68 10.31
N LEU A 21 -7.96 -7.21 10.80
CA LEU A 21 -7.03 -6.50 11.67
C LEU A 21 -6.42 -5.25 11.03
N LEU A 22 -6.35 -5.20 9.69
CA LEU A 22 -5.85 -4.04 8.95
C LEU A 22 -6.95 -3.04 8.56
N ARG A 23 -8.20 -3.23 8.99
CA ARG A 23 -9.27 -2.26 8.77
C ARG A 23 -9.33 -1.24 9.90
N TYR A 24 -10.03 -0.13 9.64
CA TYR A 24 -10.24 0.91 10.65
C TYR A 24 -10.90 0.33 11.91
N PRO A 25 -10.33 0.56 13.10
CA PRO A 25 -10.75 -0.12 14.33
C PRO A 25 -11.94 0.57 15.02
N ASP A 26 -13.05 0.72 14.31
CA ASP A 26 -14.28 1.28 14.82
C ASP A 26 -14.94 0.41 15.92
N ALA A 27 -16.07 0.88 16.44
CA ALA A 27 -16.82 0.15 17.47
C ALA A 27 -17.31 -1.23 17.01
N ALA A 28 -17.69 -1.38 15.72
CA ALA A 28 -18.12 -2.66 15.15
C ALA A 28 -16.93 -3.63 15.07
N PHE A 29 -15.77 -3.19 14.61
CA PHE A 29 -14.53 -3.97 14.64
C PHE A 29 -14.21 -4.47 16.06
N ARG A 30 -14.23 -3.57 17.05
CA ARG A 30 -13.87 -3.89 18.44
C ARG A 30 -14.77 -4.94 19.08
N ALA A 31 -16.05 -4.99 18.69
CA ALA A 31 -16.99 -5.99 19.17
C ALA A 31 -16.60 -7.42 18.75
N HIS A 32 -15.83 -7.59 17.68
CA HIS A 32 -15.45 -8.90 17.13
C HIS A 32 -14.04 -9.38 17.51
N THR A 33 -13.30 -8.64 18.34
CA THR A 33 -11.91 -9.00 18.73
C THR A 33 -11.81 -10.40 19.35
N ALA A 34 -12.77 -10.79 20.20
CA ALA A 34 -12.80 -12.11 20.81
C ALA A 34 -13.08 -13.24 19.79
N GLU A 35 -13.93 -12.98 18.81
CA GLU A 35 -14.21 -13.92 17.71
C GLU A 35 -12.98 -14.11 16.83
N MET A 36 -12.31 -13.03 16.47
CA MET A 36 -11.05 -13.08 15.72
C MET A 36 -9.98 -13.90 16.44
N GLN A 37 -9.81 -13.70 17.74
CA GLN A 37 -8.88 -14.47 18.57
C GLN A 37 -9.24 -15.96 18.57
N GLN A 38 -10.51 -16.30 18.70
CA GLN A 38 -10.99 -17.68 18.65
C GLN A 38 -10.74 -18.32 17.27
N ALA A 39 -10.97 -17.59 16.19
CA ALA A 39 -10.74 -18.07 14.82
C ALA A 39 -9.26 -18.42 14.58
N LEU A 40 -8.32 -17.54 15.00
CA LEU A 40 -6.87 -17.77 14.91
C LEU A 40 -6.44 -19.04 15.65
N ARG A 41 -6.96 -19.26 16.86
CA ARG A 41 -6.66 -20.44 17.68
C ARG A 41 -7.25 -21.71 17.11
N THR A 42 -8.46 -21.63 16.54
CA THR A 42 -9.17 -22.80 15.99
C THR A 42 -8.48 -23.30 14.73
N GLU A 43 -8.08 -22.41 13.83
CA GLU A 43 -7.40 -22.81 12.58
C GLU A 43 -5.95 -23.20 12.83
N ALA A 44 -5.27 -22.55 13.78
CA ALA A 44 -3.89 -22.80 14.18
C ALA A 44 -2.91 -22.85 12.98
N ALA A 45 -3.11 -21.95 12.02
CA ALA A 45 -2.33 -21.89 10.79
C ALA A 45 -0.93 -21.27 10.97
N LEU A 46 -0.70 -20.61 12.11
CA LEU A 46 0.52 -19.90 12.45
C LEU A 46 1.24 -20.53 13.65
N PRO A 47 2.56 -20.33 13.79
CA PRO A 47 3.30 -20.74 14.98
C PRO A 47 2.77 -20.06 16.25
N ALA A 48 2.92 -20.74 17.39
CA ALA A 48 2.42 -20.24 18.68
C ALA A 48 2.99 -18.87 19.06
N ALA A 49 4.23 -18.56 18.69
CA ALA A 49 4.84 -17.26 18.90
C ALA A 49 4.08 -16.15 18.14
N ARG A 50 3.80 -16.37 16.86
CA ARG A 50 3.04 -15.42 16.03
C ARG A 50 1.61 -15.24 16.52
N LEU A 51 0.96 -16.30 16.94
CA LEU A 51 -0.37 -16.21 17.55
C LEU A 51 -0.36 -15.36 18.83
N ALA A 52 0.67 -15.48 19.67
CA ALA A 52 0.81 -14.67 20.87
C ALA A 52 1.01 -13.18 20.56
N GLU A 53 1.74 -12.85 19.50
CA GLU A 53 1.94 -11.48 19.02
C GLU A 53 0.63 -10.87 18.48
N LEU A 54 -0.13 -11.64 17.69
CA LEU A 54 -1.47 -11.21 17.21
C LEU A 54 -2.46 -11.06 18.38
N ASP A 55 -2.39 -11.94 19.38
CA ASP A 55 -3.17 -11.80 20.62
C ASP A 55 -2.82 -10.52 21.38
N ALA A 56 -1.56 -10.06 21.33
CA ALA A 56 -1.15 -8.80 21.94
C ALA A 56 -1.80 -7.60 21.22
N LEU A 57 -1.81 -7.60 19.89
CA LEU A 57 -2.50 -6.58 19.09
C LEU A 57 -4.01 -6.58 19.37
N LEU A 58 -4.66 -7.74 19.34
CA LEU A 58 -6.10 -7.87 19.61
C LEU A 58 -6.48 -7.36 21.01
N ARG A 59 -5.64 -7.63 22.01
CA ARG A 59 -5.84 -7.08 23.36
C ARG A 59 -5.67 -5.56 23.36
N HIS A 60 -4.65 -5.02 22.70
CA HIS A 60 -4.43 -3.59 22.58
C HIS A 60 -5.68 -2.92 21.97
N LEU A 61 -6.14 -3.39 20.82
CA LEU A 61 -7.32 -2.86 20.13
C LEU A 61 -8.62 -3.00 20.93
N GLY A 62 -8.74 -4.06 21.74
CA GLY A 62 -9.93 -4.32 22.55
C GLY A 62 -9.99 -3.57 23.88
N THR A 63 -8.85 -3.15 24.44
CA THR A 63 -8.77 -2.61 25.80
C THR A 63 -8.45 -1.12 25.87
N GLN A 64 -7.74 -0.57 24.88
CA GLN A 64 -7.41 0.85 24.86
C GLN A 64 -8.63 1.72 24.52
N PRO A 65 -8.63 3.02 24.90
CA PRO A 65 -9.68 3.96 24.52
C PRO A 65 -9.86 4.04 22.99
N ALA A 66 -11.11 4.11 22.53
CA ALA A 66 -11.42 4.13 21.10
C ALA A 66 -10.65 5.22 20.34
N LEU A 67 -10.66 6.44 20.86
CA LEU A 67 -10.01 7.59 20.22
C LEU A 67 -8.49 7.40 20.07
N GLU A 68 -7.85 6.72 21.02
CA GLU A 68 -6.41 6.46 20.95
C GLU A 68 -6.08 5.50 19.82
N ILE A 69 -6.78 4.35 19.74
CA ILE A 69 -6.52 3.35 18.69
C ILE A 69 -6.92 3.85 17.30
N GLU A 70 -7.99 4.62 17.20
CA GLU A 70 -8.40 5.24 15.94
C GLU A 70 -7.39 6.29 15.47
N SER A 71 -6.85 7.09 16.40
CA SER A 71 -5.77 8.06 16.09
C SER A 71 -4.47 7.36 15.70
N GLU A 72 -4.08 6.29 16.41
CA GLU A 72 -2.91 5.46 16.03
C GLU A 72 -3.05 4.88 14.64
N TYR A 73 -4.24 4.39 14.28
CA TYR A 73 -4.51 3.84 12.96
C TYR A 73 -4.34 4.89 11.85
N VAL A 74 -4.97 6.07 12.02
CA VAL A 74 -4.88 7.18 11.06
C VAL A 74 -3.43 7.63 10.90
N GLU A 75 -2.69 7.78 12.00
CA GLU A 75 -1.28 8.19 11.95
C GLU A 75 -0.39 7.16 11.23
N LEU A 76 -0.71 5.86 11.39
CA LEU A 76 0.05 4.80 10.74
C LEU A 76 -0.27 4.68 9.24
N PHE A 77 -1.54 4.60 8.91
CA PHE A 77 -1.97 4.12 7.59
C PHE A 77 -2.47 5.21 6.65
N ASP A 78 -3.05 6.28 7.19
CA ASP A 78 -3.56 7.38 6.36
C ASP A 78 -2.51 8.46 6.15
N ARG A 79 -1.67 8.74 7.16
CA ARG A 79 -0.58 9.72 7.07
C ARG A 79 0.76 9.12 6.69
N GLY A 80 0.95 7.85 6.94
CA GLY A 80 2.20 7.14 6.71
C GLY A 80 2.33 6.60 5.30
N ARG A 81 2.93 7.33 4.36
CA ARG A 81 3.14 6.86 2.98
C ARG A 81 3.79 5.47 2.90
N ARG A 82 4.73 5.17 3.81
CA ARG A 82 5.46 3.89 3.82
C ARG A 82 4.70 2.74 4.48
N THR A 83 3.66 3.06 5.20
CA THR A 83 2.77 2.10 5.85
C THR A 83 1.40 2.06 5.19
N ALA A 84 1.20 2.81 4.08
CA ALA A 84 -0.03 2.79 3.32
C ALA A 84 -0.46 1.35 2.97
N LEU A 85 -1.76 1.08 3.08
CA LEU A 85 -2.31 -0.25 2.82
C LEU A 85 -2.70 -0.48 1.36
N HIS A 86 -2.54 0.52 0.48
CA HIS A 86 -2.72 0.40 -0.95
C HIS A 86 -1.41 -0.06 -1.61
N LEU A 87 -1.38 -1.31 -2.05
CA LEU A 87 -0.15 -1.97 -2.52
C LEU A 87 0.51 -1.24 -3.69
N PHE A 88 -0.28 -0.69 -4.59
CA PHE A 88 0.26 -0.03 -5.80
C PHE A 88 0.83 1.37 -5.53
N GLU A 89 0.59 1.95 -4.36
CA GLU A 89 1.30 3.15 -3.93
C GLU A 89 2.80 2.89 -3.74
N HIS A 90 3.16 1.70 -3.27
CA HIS A 90 4.55 1.30 -3.06
C HIS A 90 5.31 1.02 -4.36
N VAL A 91 4.61 0.66 -5.43
CA VAL A 91 5.21 0.26 -6.72
C VAL A 91 5.12 1.37 -7.75
N HIS A 92 3.96 1.99 -7.87
CA HIS A 92 3.64 2.94 -8.93
C HIS A 92 3.58 4.39 -8.45
N GLY A 93 3.36 4.62 -7.13
CA GLY A 93 3.12 5.97 -6.61
C GLY A 93 2.01 6.67 -7.40
N ASP A 94 2.29 7.89 -7.85
CA ASP A 94 1.37 8.70 -8.68
C ASP A 94 1.53 8.45 -10.20
N SER A 95 2.22 7.37 -10.60
CA SER A 95 2.44 7.02 -12.00
C SER A 95 1.12 6.69 -12.73
N ARG A 96 1.09 6.97 -14.04
CA ARG A 96 -0.03 6.59 -14.92
C ARG A 96 -0.20 5.07 -15.05
N ASP A 97 0.81 4.28 -14.70
CA ASP A 97 0.76 2.83 -14.76
C ASP A 97 -0.10 2.20 -13.66
N ARG A 98 -0.43 2.96 -12.61
CA ARG A 98 -1.32 2.51 -11.53
C ARG A 98 -2.71 2.13 -12.05
N GLY A 99 -3.28 2.89 -12.98
CA GLY A 99 -4.61 2.61 -13.54
C GLY A 99 -4.70 1.24 -14.25
N PRO A 100 -3.85 0.94 -15.23
CA PRO A 100 -3.78 -0.39 -15.85
C PRO A 100 -3.57 -1.52 -14.83
N ALA A 101 -2.66 -1.36 -13.86
CA ALA A 101 -2.42 -2.37 -12.82
C ALA A 101 -3.69 -2.66 -11.98
N MET A 102 -4.49 -1.64 -11.66
CA MET A 102 -5.80 -1.82 -11.00
C MET A 102 -6.76 -2.65 -11.83
N ILE A 103 -6.83 -2.41 -13.15
CA ILE A 103 -7.68 -3.17 -14.06
C ILE A 103 -7.25 -4.64 -14.11
N ASP A 104 -5.95 -4.91 -14.17
CA ASP A 104 -5.41 -6.27 -14.17
C ASP A 104 -5.72 -7.01 -12.87
N LEU A 105 -5.67 -6.31 -11.75
CA LEU A 105 -6.04 -6.88 -10.44
C LEU A 105 -7.53 -7.22 -10.36
N ILE A 106 -8.42 -6.33 -10.84
CA ILE A 106 -9.86 -6.61 -10.93
C ILE A 106 -10.12 -7.83 -11.80
N GLN A 107 -9.48 -7.93 -12.97
CA GLN A 107 -9.62 -9.11 -13.84
C GLN A 107 -9.11 -10.39 -13.17
N THR A 108 -8.11 -10.30 -12.31
CA THR A 108 -7.62 -11.43 -11.53
C THR A 108 -8.68 -11.92 -10.54
N TYR A 109 -9.38 -11.02 -9.88
CA TYR A 109 -10.51 -11.35 -9.01
C TYR A 109 -11.65 -12.01 -9.80
N GLU A 110 -12.03 -11.43 -10.94
CA GLU A 110 -13.09 -11.95 -11.80
C GLU A 110 -12.77 -13.34 -12.35
N LYS A 111 -11.54 -13.60 -12.78
CA LYS A 111 -11.08 -14.93 -13.23
C LYS A 111 -11.19 -15.99 -12.13
N ALA A 112 -11.06 -15.59 -10.87
CA ALA A 112 -11.27 -16.46 -9.71
C ALA A 112 -12.76 -16.56 -9.31
N GLY A 113 -13.68 -15.94 -10.05
CA GLY A 113 -15.11 -15.97 -9.79
C GLY A 113 -15.59 -14.99 -8.72
N LEU A 114 -14.78 -13.95 -8.42
CA LEU A 114 -15.11 -12.94 -7.42
C LEU A 114 -15.35 -11.59 -8.10
N LEU A 115 -16.43 -10.94 -7.73
CA LEU A 115 -16.74 -9.59 -8.18
C LEU A 115 -16.55 -8.63 -7.00
N LEU A 116 -15.71 -7.62 -7.21
CA LEU A 116 -15.54 -6.55 -6.23
C LEU A 116 -16.79 -5.66 -6.25
N ASP A 117 -17.51 -5.63 -5.14
CA ASP A 117 -18.66 -4.75 -4.95
C ASP A 117 -18.20 -3.48 -4.20
N PRO A 118 -18.12 -2.31 -4.85
CA PRO A 118 -17.64 -1.07 -4.23
C PRO A 118 -18.43 -0.69 -2.97
N ALA A 119 -19.72 -1.01 -2.91
CA ALA A 119 -20.56 -0.71 -1.76
C ALA A 119 -20.20 -1.57 -0.53
N LYS A 120 -19.73 -2.81 -0.76
CA LYS A 120 -19.34 -3.73 0.32
C LYS A 120 -17.94 -3.49 0.84
N VAL A 121 -17.05 -3.01 -0.03
CA VAL A 121 -15.66 -2.68 0.36
C VAL A 121 -15.52 -1.24 0.85
N GLY A 122 -16.63 -0.50 1.03
CA GLY A 122 -16.60 0.87 1.55
C GLY A 122 -15.99 1.90 0.60
N GLY A 123 -15.96 1.59 -0.71
CA GLY A 123 -15.35 2.44 -1.72
C GLY A 123 -13.83 2.28 -1.85
N GLU A 124 -13.24 1.33 -1.13
CA GLU A 124 -11.81 1.04 -1.19
C GLU A 124 -11.37 0.53 -2.56
N LEU A 125 -10.13 0.79 -2.90
CA LEU A 125 -9.55 0.37 -4.17
C LEU A 125 -9.22 -1.14 -4.18
N PRO A 126 -9.12 -1.77 -5.35
CA PRO A 126 -8.82 -3.21 -5.46
C PRO A 126 -7.52 -3.63 -4.80
N ASP A 127 -6.52 -2.75 -4.78
CA ASP A 127 -5.18 -2.99 -4.20
C ASP A 127 -5.09 -2.72 -2.69
N TYR A 128 -6.22 -2.41 -2.04
CA TYR A 128 -6.28 -2.27 -0.60
C TYR A 128 -5.97 -3.61 0.09
N LEU A 129 -4.92 -3.67 0.88
CA LEU A 129 -4.38 -4.92 1.43
C LEU A 129 -5.43 -5.79 2.15
N PRO A 130 -6.37 -5.26 2.95
CA PRO A 130 -7.48 -6.05 3.49
C PRO A 130 -8.30 -6.76 2.41
N VAL A 131 -8.63 -6.10 1.31
CA VAL A 131 -9.37 -6.68 0.18
C VAL A 131 -8.55 -7.78 -0.49
N VAL A 132 -7.26 -7.52 -0.71
CA VAL A 132 -6.32 -8.50 -1.27
C VAL A 132 -6.21 -9.74 -0.40
N LEU A 133 -6.11 -9.59 0.93
CA LEU A 133 -6.05 -10.73 1.87
C LEU A 133 -7.37 -11.51 1.92
N GLU A 134 -8.52 -10.85 1.86
CA GLU A 134 -9.81 -11.51 1.72
C GLU A 134 -9.88 -12.33 0.43
N PHE A 135 -9.45 -11.76 -0.70
CA PHE A 135 -9.34 -12.48 -1.96
C PHE A 135 -8.44 -13.72 -1.84
N ILE A 136 -7.22 -13.55 -1.35
CA ILE A 136 -6.25 -14.62 -1.17
C ILE A 136 -6.82 -15.74 -0.29
N SER A 137 -7.64 -15.41 0.72
CA SER A 137 -8.28 -16.39 1.59
C SER A 137 -9.21 -17.37 0.86
N THR A 138 -9.70 -17.00 -0.33
CA THR A 138 -10.59 -17.84 -1.14
C THR A 138 -9.84 -18.80 -2.06
N LEU A 139 -8.54 -18.57 -2.28
CA LEU A 139 -7.72 -19.33 -3.21
C LEU A 139 -7.31 -20.70 -2.65
N PRO A 140 -7.04 -21.68 -3.53
CA PRO A 140 -6.35 -22.91 -3.14
C PRO A 140 -4.96 -22.61 -2.55
N ALA A 141 -4.51 -23.44 -1.60
CA ALA A 141 -3.28 -23.19 -0.83
C ALA A 141 -2.00 -22.96 -1.67
N ALA A 142 -1.90 -23.53 -2.86
CA ALA A 142 -0.77 -23.27 -3.77
C ALA A 142 -0.85 -21.85 -4.35
N GLN A 143 -1.99 -21.49 -4.94
CA GLN A 143 -2.23 -20.17 -5.52
C GLN A 143 -2.16 -19.05 -4.47
N MET A 144 -2.63 -19.31 -3.24
CA MET A 144 -2.49 -18.42 -2.09
C MET A 144 -1.01 -18.08 -1.83
N ARG A 145 -0.14 -19.10 -1.79
CA ARG A 145 1.29 -18.89 -1.56
C ARG A 145 1.96 -18.17 -2.73
N ASP A 146 1.61 -18.54 -3.95
CA ASP A 146 2.15 -17.93 -5.15
C ASP A 146 1.79 -16.44 -5.18
N PHE A 147 0.53 -16.08 -4.90
CA PHE A 147 0.09 -14.69 -4.86
C PHE A 147 0.78 -13.87 -3.75
N ILE A 148 0.88 -14.42 -2.54
CA ILE A 148 1.64 -13.76 -1.46
C ILE A 148 3.11 -13.60 -1.86
N GLY A 149 3.70 -14.58 -2.56
CA GLY A 149 5.06 -14.48 -3.10
C GLY A 149 5.24 -13.34 -4.09
N GLU A 150 4.27 -13.09 -4.97
CA GLU A 150 4.32 -11.98 -5.93
C GLU A 150 4.34 -10.61 -5.22
N ILE A 151 3.61 -10.44 -4.13
CA ILE A 151 3.54 -9.19 -3.37
C ILE A 151 4.49 -9.14 -2.16
N ALA A 152 5.32 -10.17 -1.94
CA ALA A 152 6.15 -10.29 -0.75
C ALA A 152 7.12 -9.11 -0.57
N HIS A 153 7.66 -8.58 -1.67
CA HIS A 153 8.54 -7.41 -1.63
C HIS A 153 7.84 -6.16 -1.07
N ILE A 154 6.55 -5.96 -1.39
CA ILE A 154 5.75 -4.86 -0.85
C ILE A 154 5.44 -5.12 0.63
N LEU A 155 5.01 -6.35 0.96
CA LEU A 155 4.74 -6.72 2.36
C LEU A 155 5.97 -6.55 3.25
N ASN A 156 7.17 -6.91 2.77
CA ASN A 156 8.42 -6.69 3.49
C ASN A 156 8.75 -5.20 3.70
N ALA A 157 8.46 -4.35 2.71
CA ALA A 157 8.64 -2.90 2.86
C ALA A 157 7.70 -2.32 3.92
N VAL A 158 6.40 -2.67 3.86
CA VAL A 158 5.39 -2.25 4.86
C VAL A 158 5.73 -2.80 6.25
N HIS A 159 6.08 -4.09 6.34
CA HIS A 159 6.51 -4.72 7.60
C HIS A 159 7.67 -3.97 8.23
N THR A 160 8.73 -3.69 7.45
CA THR A 160 9.91 -2.97 7.92
C THR A 160 9.56 -1.57 8.42
N ALA A 161 8.67 -0.85 7.71
CA ALA A 161 8.20 0.47 8.11
C ALA A 161 7.41 0.42 9.42
N LEU A 162 6.54 -0.57 9.60
CA LEU A 162 5.79 -0.78 10.84
C LEU A 162 6.69 -1.16 12.03
N VAL A 163 7.71 -2.01 11.81
CA VAL A 163 8.70 -2.36 12.83
C VAL A 163 9.49 -1.12 13.29
N LYS A 164 9.91 -0.26 12.36
CA LYS A 164 10.61 1.00 12.70
C LYS A 164 9.75 1.93 13.56
N ARG A 165 8.44 1.91 13.35
CA ARG A 165 7.46 2.66 14.16
C ARG A 165 7.05 1.92 15.44
N GLN A 166 7.64 0.76 15.73
CA GLN A 166 7.34 -0.09 16.88
C GLN A 166 5.85 -0.48 16.98
N SER A 167 5.18 -0.58 15.84
CA SER A 167 3.76 -0.87 15.75
C SER A 167 3.48 -2.36 15.83
N LEU A 168 2.50 -2.74 16.64
CA LEU A 168 2.01 -4.12 16.73
C LEU A 168 1.40 -4.62 15.42
N TYR A 169 0.99 -3.75 14.53
CA TYR A 169 0.51 -4.11 13.19
C TYR A 169 1.58 -4.78 12.32
N ALA A 170 2.87 -4.63 12.63
CA ALA A 170 3.93 -5.37 11.97
C ALA A 170 3.71 -6.90 12.05
N HIS A 171 3.14 -7.40 13.15
CA HIS A 171 2.86 -8.83 13.32
C HIS A 171 1.78 -9.34 12.37
N VAL A 172 0.85 -8.48 11.92
CA VAL A 172 -0.18 -8.83 10.94
C VAL A 172 0.44 -9.08 9.58
N VAL A 173 1.31 -8.17 9.14
CA VAL A 173 2.00 -8.29 7.84
C VAL A 173 3.00 -9.45 7.88
N GLY A 174 3.73 -9.62 8.99
CA GLY A 174 4.61 -10.77 9.20
C GLY A 174 3.87 -12.10 9.15
N ALA A 175 2.66 -12.18 9.73
CA ALA A 175 1.83 -13.38 9.66
C ALA A 175 1.39 -13.71 8.23
N ALA A 176 1.08 -12.70 7.41
CA ALA A 176 0.75 -12.92 6.00
C ALA A 176 1.94 -13.50 5.22
N LEU A 177 3.17 -12.98 5.44
CA LEU A 177 4.40 -13.51 4.86
C LEU A 177 4.63 -14.97 5.28
N GLU A 178 4.48 -15.30 6.56
CA GLU A 178 4.64 -16.68 7.07
C GLU A 178 3.64 -17.66 6.43
N ILE A 179 2.37 -17.25 6.24
CA ILE A 179 1.37 -18.05 5.53
C ILE A 179 1.80 -18.30 4.08
N GLY A 180 2.36 -17.28 3.43
CA GLY A 180 2.94 -17.37 2.10
C GLY A 180 4.23 -18.18 2.04
N ARG A 181 4.81 -18.58 3.18
CA ARG A 181 6.15 -19.19 3.29
C ARG A 181 7.24 -18.28 2.70
N GLN A 182 7.08 -17.00 2.88
CA GLN A 182 8.06 -16.00 2.48
C GLN A 182 8.93 -15.62 3.68
N ASP A 183 10.20 -15.35 3.41
CA ASP A 183 11.12 -14.85 4.42
C ASP A 183 10.77 -13.39 4.78
N ILE A 184 10.89 -13.07 6.07
CA ILE A 184 10.74 -11.69 6.55
C ILE A 184 12.08 -10.99 6.37
N GLU A 185 12.18 -10.15 5.36
CA GLU A 185 13.38 -9.40 5.01
C GLU A 185 13.28 -7.96 5.47
N THR A 186 14.39 -7.45 6.02
CA THR A 186 14.48 -6.02 6.32
C THR A 186 14.86 -5.25 5.06
N VAL A 187 13.97 -4.41 4.58
CA VAL A 187 14.18 -3.57 3.40
C VAL A 187 14.77 -2.22 3.83
N ALA A 188 15.72 -1.68 3.04
CA ALA A 188 16.20 -0.33 3.26
C ALA A 188 15.05 0.67 3.00
N VAL A 189 14.46 1.17 4.08
CA VAL A 189 13.42 2.19 4.02
C VAL A 189 14.10 3.55 4.14
N VAL A 190 14.07 4.35 3.07
CA VAL A 190 14.43 5.77 3.13
C VAL A 190 13.49 6.44 4.13
N ALA A 191 13.97 7.38 4.93
CA ALA A 191 13.08 8.11 5.84
C ALA A 191 11.93 8.76 5.06
N ASP A 192 10.72 8.81 5.65
CA ASP A 192 9.66 9.64 5.09
C ASP A 192 10.19 11.09 5.08
N GLU A 193 10.07 11.76 3.95
CA GLU A 193 10.30 13.20 3.89
C GLU A 193 9.27 13.86 4.81
N ASP A 194 9.72 14.84 5.59
CA ASP A 194 8.81 15.59 6.47
C ASP A 194 7.69 16.18 5.58
N LEU A 195 6.44 16.07 6.01
CA LEU A 195 5.30 16.56 5.24
C LEU A 195 5.50 18.04 4.85
N ASP A 196 6.10 18.82 5.75
CA ASP A 196 6.44 20.22 5.50
C ASP A 196 7.51 20.41 4.42
N GLU A 197 8.48 19.48 4.29
CA GLU A 197 9.48 19.51 3.21
C GLU A 197 8.89 19.11 1.85
N SER A 198 7.94 18.16 1.82
CA SER A 198 7.29 17.73 0.58
C SER A 198 6.33 18.78 0.01
N TRP A 199 5.85 19.70 0.86
CA TRP A 199 5.00 20.83 0.49
C TRP A 199 5.77 22.16 0.40
N ALA A 200 7.09 22.14 0.62
CA ALA A 200 7.92 23.33 0.43
C ALA A 200 7.76 23.82 -1.02
N GLU A 201 7.12 24.96 -1.20
CA GLU A 201 7.06 25.59 -2.52
C GLU A 201 8.51 25.79 -3.00
N PRO A 202 8.83 25.38 -4.25
CA PRO A 202 10.15 25.70 -4.81
C PRO A 202 10.34 27.21 -4.73
N GLU A 203 11.50 27.64 -4.24
CA GLU A 203 11.82 29.08 -4.19
C GLU A 203 11.42 29.72 -5.51
N ALA A 204 10.64 30.79 -5.47
CA ALA A 204 10.00 31.41 -6.63
C ALA A 204 11.00 31.74 -7.79
N PHE A 205 12.30 31.63 -7.53
CA PHE A 205 13.38 31.88 -8.48
C PHE A 205 14.35 30.69 -8.68
N ALA A 206 14.15 29.57 -8.01
CA ALA A 206 15.03 28.39 -8.15
C ALA A 206 14.86 27.65 -9.49
N GLY A 207 13.79 27.91 -10.23
CA GLY A 207 13.49 27.28 -11.52
C GLY A 207 13.92 28.06 -12.76
N CYS A 208 14.36 29.30 -12.62
CA CYS A 208 14.91 30.07 -13.73
C CYS A 208 16.42 29.77 -13.83
N SER A 209 16.77 28.89 -14.76
CA SER A 209 18.17 28.70 -15.14
C SER A 209 18.77 30.05 -15.49
N SER A 210 19.66 30.58 -14.64
CA SER A 210 20.42 31.81 -14.88
C SER A 210 21.48 31.67 -16.00
N LYS A 211 21.44 30.62 -16.80
CA LYS A 211 22.23 30.48 -18.02
C LYS A 211 21.68 31.46 -19.05
N GLY A 212 22.13 32.69 -18.98
CA GLY A 212 21.81 33.78 -19.92
C GLY A 212 21.28 35.07 -19.31
N GLN A 213 21.03 35.13 -17.99
CA GLN A 213 20.74 36.40 -17.32
C GLN A 213 21.96 36.93 -16.62
N GLN A 214 22.43 38.09 -17.11
CA GLN A 214 23.43 38.87 -16.41
C GLN A 214 22.81 39.55 -15.18
N SER A 215 23.63 39.80 -14.14
CA SER A 215 23.20 40.37 -12.85
C SER A 215 22.29 41.59 -13.03
N PRO A 216 21.33 41.85 -12.11
CA PRO A 216 20.32 42.94 -12.22
C PRO A 216 20.89 44.34 -12.38
N ASP A 217 22.19 44.55 -12.06
CA ASP A 217 22.87 45.86 -12.12
C ASP A 217 23.59 46.15 -13.44
N GLN A 218 23.47 45.29 -14.45
CA GLN A 218 24.05 45.58 -15.78
C GLN A 218 22.96 45.86 -16.82
N PRO A 219 23.10 46.93 -17.63
CA PRO A 219 22.15 47.26 -18.69
C PRO A 219 22.13 46.14 -19.75
N GLN A 220 20.99 45.51 -19.91
CA GLN A 220 20.78 44.44 -20.90
C GLN A 220 20.52 45.05 -22.29
N PRO A 221 21.25 44.63 -23.35
CA PRO A 221 20.96 45.09 -24.70
C PRO A 221 19.62 44.47 -25.21
N ILE A 222 18.63 45.29 -25.47
CA ILE A 222 17.39 44.82 -26.07
C ILE A 222 17.65 44.61 -27.56
N GLN A 223 17.63 43.36 -28.00
CA GLN A 223 17.69 43.06 -29.45
C GLN A 223 16.27 43.14 -30.03
N ILE A 224 16.01 44.23 -30.79
CA ILE A 224 14.77 44.36 -31.55
C ILE A 224 14.95 43.63 -32.88
N VAL A 225 14.37 42.44 -32.99
CA VAL A 225 14.31 41.70 -34.25
C VAL A 225 13.15 42.27 -35.08
N ARG A 226 13.45 43.04 -36.13
CA ARG A 226 12.46 43.46 -37.11
C ARG A 226 12.03 42.23 -37.94
N ARG A 227 10.77 41.80 -37.82
CA ARG A 227 10.16 40.86 -38.74
C ARG A 227 10.04 41.57 -40.10
N THR A 228 10.82 41.16 -41.09
CA THR A 228 10.58 41.49 -42.48
C THR A 228 9.30 40.80 -42.94
N ALA A 229 8.30 41.57 -43.35
CA ALA A 229 7.08 41.05 -43.93
C ALA A 229 7.41 40.31 -45.25
N SER A 230 7.12 39.06 -45.33
CA SER A 230 7.22 38.28 -46.58
C SER A 230 6.12 38.74 -47.53
N THR A 231 6.53 39.30 -48.67
CA THR A 231 5.64 39.68 -49.80
C THR A 231 4.98 38.41 -50.35
N PRO A 232 3.65 38.40 -50.55
CA PRO A 232 3.00 37.25 -51.19
C PRO A 232 3.33 37.23 -52.69
N GLN A 233 3.94 36.14 -53.12
CA GLN A 233 4.15 35.83 -54.55
C GLN A 233 2.78 35.58 -55.20
N ARG A 234 2.40 36.52 -56.11
CA ARG A 234 1.26 36.34 -57.03
C ARG A 234 1.57 35.23 -57.99
N GLY A 235 0.79 34.13 -57.93
CA GLY A 235 0.80 33.10 -58.95
C GLY A 235 0.30 33.65 -60.29
N ALA A 236 1.11 33.46 -61.33
CA ALA A 236 0.69 33.67 -62.70
C ALA A 236 0.13 32.35 -63.23
N SER A 237 -1.13 32.43 -63.68
CA SER A 237 -1.78 31.41 -64.45
C SER A 237 -1.35 31.54 -65.95
N ALA A 238 -1.04 30.41 -66.53
CA ALA A 238 -1.22 30.11 -67.95
C ALA A 238 -1.39 28.58 -68.11
#